data_94beab7b23b3b6645fa7e25ef77a7cd2
#
_entry.id   94beab7b23b3b6645fa7e25ef77a7cd2
#
_cell.length_a   1.000
_cell.length_b   1.000
_cell.length_c   1.000
_cell.angle_alpha   90.00
_cell.angle_beta   90.00
_cell.angle_gamma   90.00
#
_symmetry.space_group_name_H-M   'P 1'
#
loop_
_entity.id
_entity.type
_entity.pdbx_description
1 polymer ?
#
loop_
_entity_poly.entity_id
_entity_poly.type
_entity_poly.pdbx_seq_one_letter_code
_entity_poly.pdbx_strand_id
1 'polypeptide(L)'
;MQMSEWRGAARNAKYGDSVKPADLLKPLLAGNDMGLMSEAGVPGVADPGAELVLAAHKMGAQVKPLVGPSSILLGLMASGLNGQRFAFQGYLPHDTHERTAKLKQLEIESRKLQQTQIWIETPYRNTAMLMACINSLAPQSLLCLGVDLSLPSEMITTLSIADWRKRYPNEAACASLQNRPTVFLLLA
;
A
#
# COMPACT_ATOMS: atom_id res chain seq x y z
N MET A 1 -15.65 -13.02 -15.74
CA MET A 1 -16.26 -12.76 -14.42
C MET A 1 -16.24 -11.25 -14.20
N GLN A 2 -17.37 -10.63 -13.97
CA GLN A 2 -17.42 -9.20 -13.68
C GLN A 2 -16.88 -8.95 -12.26
N MET A 3 -16.09 -7.89 -12.07
CA MET A 3 -15.53 -7.50 -10.77
C MET A 3 -16.58 -7.34 -9.67
N SER A 4 -17.82 -6.97 -10.04
CA SER A 4 -18.96 -6.90 -9.13
C SER A 4 -19.28 -8.21 -8.43
N GLU A 5 -19.13 -9.33 -9.09
CA GLU A 5 -19.42 -10.66 -8.52
C GLU A 5 -18.36 -11.08 -7.51
N TRP A 6 -17.08 -10.79 -7.81
CA TRP A 6 -15.99 -11.12 -6.88
C TRP A 6 -15.98 -10.21 -5.64
N ARG A 7 -16.29 -8.91 -5.80
CA ARG A 7 -16.50 -8.00 -4.67
C ARG A 7 -17.69 -8.39 -3.80
N GLY A 8 -18.75 -8.89 -4.42
CA GLY A 8 -19.85 -9.51 -3.73
C GLY A 8 -19.36 -10.67 -2.86
N ALA A 9 -18.57 -11.56 -3.41
CA ALA A 9 -17.99 -12.71 -2.72
C ALA A 9 -17.05 -12.30 -1.57
N ALA A 10 -16.15 -11.33 -1.78
CA ALA A 10 -15.24 -10.83 -0.74
C ALA A 10 -15.95 -10.01 0.34
N ARG A 11 -17.01 -9.27 0.01
CA ARG A 11 -17.88 -8.60 0.99
C ARG A 11 -18.71 -9.59 1.78
N ASN A 12 -19.24 -10.62 1.14
CA ASN A 12 -20.06 -11.65 1.77
C ASN A 12 -19.23 -12.52 2.72
N ALA A 13 -17.92 -12.70 2.46
CA ALA A 13 -17.01 -13.32 3.41
C ALA A 13 -16.95 -12.58 4.77
N LYS A 14 -17.23 -11.28 4.78
CA LYS A 14 -17.38 -10.48 6.01
C LYS A 14 -18.73 -10.71 6.71
N TYR A 15 -19.72 -11.33 6.04
CA TYR A 15 -21.09 -11.57 6.52
C TYR A 15 -21.49 -13.06 6.56
N GLY A 16 -20.52 -13.99 6.50
CA GLY A 16 -20.77 -15.40 6.76
C GLY A 16 -20.97 -16.31 5.54
N ASP A 17 -21.18 -15.79 4.34
CA ASP A 17 -21.26 -16.60 3.10
C ASP A 17 -19.95 -16.48 2.31
N SER A 18 -18.92 -17.24 2.71
CA SER A 18 -17.66 -17.30 1.97
C SER A 18 -17.82 -18.15 0.71
N VAL A 19 -17.91 -17.50 -0.46
CA VAL A 19 -17.77 -18.21 -1.75
C VAL A 19 -16.35 -18.77 -1.80
N LYS A 20 -16.24 -20.10 -1.90
CA LYS A 20 -14.93 -20.76 -1.98
C LYS A 20 -14.22 -20.33 -3.27
N PRO A 21 -12.92 -20.01 -3.25
CA PRO A 21 -12.16 -19.67 -4.45
C PRO A 21 -12.31 -20.68 -5.60
N ALA A 22 -12.40 -21.98 -5.27
CA ALA A 22 -12.61 -23.04 -6.24
C ALA A 22 -13.95 -22.93 -7.01
N ASP A 23 -15.01 -22.39 -6.38
CA ASP A 23 -16.30 -22.19 -7.06
C ASP A 23 -16.23 -21.05 -8.08
N LEU A 24 -15.45 -20.01 -7.79
CA LEU A 24 -15.22 -18.90 -8.72
C LEU A 24 -14.40 -19.32 -9.93
N LEU A 25 -13.56 -20.36 -9.80
CA LEU A 25 -12.69 -20.86 -10.87
C LEU A 25 -13.34 -21.91 -11.78
N LYS A 26 -14.62 -22.25 -11.58
CA LYS A 26 -15.35 -23.20 -12.45
C LYS A 26 -15.26 -22.88 -13.95
N PRO A 27 -15.30 -21.60 -14.41
CA PRO A 27 -15.14 -21.31 -15.84
C PRO A 27 -13.81 -21.79 -16.42
N LEU A 28 -12.71 -21.82 -15.66
CA LEU A 28 -11.44 -22.38 -16.12
C LEU A 28 -11.52 -23.87 -16.42
N LEU A 29 -12.31 -24.63 -15.64
CA LEU A 29 -12.53 -26.05 -15.88
C LEU A 29 -13.34 -26.31 -17.16
N ALA A 30 -14.11 -25.31 -17.60
CA ALA A 30 -14.85 -25.35 -18.86
C ALA A 30 -14.01 -24.84 -20.06
N GLY A 31 -12.70 -24.57 -19.85
CA GLY A 31 -11.80 -24.11 -20.91
C GLY A 31 -11.89 -22.62 -21.22
N ASN A 32 -12.52 -21.81 -20.35
CA ASN A 32 -12.61 -20.36 -20.54
C ASN A 32 -11.45 -19.63 -19.86
N ASP A 33 -11.00 -18.51 -20.44
CA ASP A 33 -10.08 -17.59 -19.78
C ASP A 33 -10.79 -16.76 -18.71
N MET A 34 -10.05 -16.37 -17.67
CA MET A 34 -10.54 -15.51 -16.59
C MET A 34 -9.59 -14.33 -16.34
N GLY A 35 -10.15 -13.15 -16.08
CA GLY A 35 -9.40 -11.96 -15.69
C GLY A 35 -9.69 -11.56 -14.23
N LEU A 36 -8.64 -11.22 -13.49
CA LEU A 36 -8.72 -10.57 -12.18
C LEU A 36 -8.28 -9.12 -12.31
N MET A 37 -9.11 -8.19 -11.86
CA MET A 37 -8.84 -6.74 -11.93
C MET A 37 -9.06 -6.10 -10.57
N SER A 38 -8.31 -5.03 -10.29
CA SER A 38 -8.48 -4.14 -9.13
C SER A 38 -9.10 -2.80 -9.55
N GLU A 39 -9.76 -2.10 -8.64
CA GLU A 39 -10.22 -0.72 -8.90
C GLU A 39 -9.06 0.28 -8.89
N ALA A 40 -8.04 0.00 -8.07
CA ALA A 40 -6.87 0.85 -7.95
C ALA A 40 -5.64 -0.02 -7.70
N GLY A 41 -4.55 0.27 -8.40
CA GLY A 41 -3.32 -0.50 -8.31
C GLY A 41 -3.42 -1.88 -8.99
N VAL A 42 -2.67 -2.86 -8.50
CA VAL A 42 -2.59 -4.21 -9.04
C VAL A 42 -3.31 -5.22 -8.15
N PRO A 43 -4.04 -6.20 -8.73
CA PRO A 43 -4.72 -7.23 -7.97
C PRO A 43 -3.75 -8.05 -7.10
N GLY A 44 -4.20 -8.44 -5.92
CA GLY A 44 -3.42 -9.31 -5.02
C GLY A 44 -2.29 -8.62 -4.24
N VAL A 45 -2.06 -7.32 -4.46
CA VAL A 45 -1.07 -6.53 -3.70
C VAL A 45 -1.80 -5.42 -2.93
N ALA A 46 -1.89 -5.56 -1.61
CA ALA A 46 -2.74 -4.74 -0.73
C ALA A 46 -4.22 -4.72 -1.18
N ASP A 47 -4.61 -5.73 -1.94
CA ASP A 47 -5.92 -5.90 -2.56
C ASP A 47 -6.31 -7.38 -2.50
N PRO A 48 -7.60 -7.72 -2.47
CA PRO A 48 -8.03 -9.10 -2.55
C PRO A 48 -7.57 -9.78 -3.84
N GLY A 49 -7.43 -11.13 -3.81
CA GLY A 49 -7.13 -11.92 -5.01
C GLY A 49 -6.06 -12.99 -4.83
N ALA A 50 -5.17 -12.85 -3.85
CA ALA A 50 -4.08 -13.81 -3.62
C ALA A 50 -4.60 -15.25 -3.45
N GLU A 51 -5.69 -15.45 -2.69
CA GLU A 51 -6.29 -16.77 -2.49
C GLU A 51 -6.84 -17.36 -3.78
N LEU A 52 -7.44 -16.52 -4.65
CA LEU A 52 -7.94 -16.95 -5.95
C LEU A 52 -6.80 -17.38 -6.88
N VAL A 53 -5.72 -16.59 -6.92
CA VAL A 53 -4.51 -16.91 -7.69
C VAL A 53 -3.89 -18.21 -7.18
N LEU A 54 -3.76 -18.38 -5.86
CA LEU A 54 -3.24 -19.63 -5.28
C LEU A 54 -4.12 -20.85 -5.62
N ALA A 55 -5.44 -20.68 -5.60
CA ALA A 55 -6.37 -21.75 -6.00
C ALA A 55 -6.22 -22.10 -7.50
N ALA A 56 -6.05 -21.10 -8.37
CA ALA A 56 -5.80 -21.33 -9.79
C ALA A 56 -4.50 -22.13 -10.02
N HIS A 57 -3.41 -21.80 -9.32
CA HIS A 57 -2.17 -22.60 -9.36
C HIS A 57 -2.38 -24.04 -8.90
N LYS A 58 -3.15 -24.26 -7.81
CA LYS A 58 -3.47 -25.62 -7.33
C LYS A 58 -4.29 -26.44 -8.32
N MET A 59 -5.02 -25.80 -9.22
CA MET A 59 -5.78 -26.44 -10.30
C MET A 59 -4.95 -26.65 -11.57
N GLY A 60 -3.68 -26.26 -11.58
CA GLY A 60 -2.81 -26.34 -12.76
C GLY A 60 -3.09 -25.27 -13.83
N ALA A 61 -3.87 -24.24 -13.51
CA ALA A 61 -4.15 -23.15 -14.44
C ALA A 61 -2.92 -22.27 -14.66
N GLN A 62 -2.69 -21.83 -15.89
CA GLN A 62 -1.63 -20.86 -16.19
C GLN A 62 -2.05 -19.48 -15.72
N VAL A 63 -1.30 -18.90 -14.77
CA VAL A 63 -1.50 -17.52 -14.31
C VAL A 63 -0.54 -16.60 -15.07
N LYS A 64 -1.10 -15.54 -15.69
CA LYS A 64 -0.35 -14.52 -16.44
C LYS A 64 -0.52 -13.17 -15.78
N PRO A 65 0.53 -12.59 -15.14
CA PRO A 65 0.47 -11.21 -14.68
C PRO A 65 0.53 -10.26 -15.88
N LEU A 66 -0.31 -9.23 -15.85
CA LEU A 66 -0.28 -8.15 -16.84
C LEU A 66 0.38 -6.93 -16.22
N VAL A 67 1.11 -6.16 -17.04
CA VAL A 67 1.71 -4.90 -16.62
C VAL A 67 0.61 -3.91 -16.26
N GLY A 68 0.73 -3.31 -15.07
CA GLY A 68 -0.25 -2.33 -14.57
C GLY A 68 0.37 -1.36 -13.57
N PRO A 69 -0.31 -0.25 -13.27
CA PRO A 69 0.17 0.74 -12.31
C PRO A 69 0.14 0.18 -10.89
N SER A 70 1.20 0.46 -10.13
CA SER A 70 1.27 0.17 -8.69
C SER A 70 1.78 1.40 -7.96
N SER A 71 0.99 1.95 -7.03
CA SER A 71 1.40 3.11 -6.24
C SER A 71 2.66 2.84 -5.42
N ILE A 72 2.87 1.60 -4.99
CA ILE A 72 4.06 1.16 -4.25
C ILE A 72 5.31 1.33 -5.13
N LEU A 73 5.29 0.81 -6.35
CA LEU A 73 6.42 0.91 -7.27
C LEU A 73 6.58 2.32 -7.85
N LEU A 74 5.50 3.00 -8.22
CA LEU A 74 5.57 4.39 -8.70
C LEU A 74 6.15 5.32 -7.63
N GLY A 75 5.70 5.18 -6.38
CA GLY A 75 6.27 5.92 -5.25
C GLY A 75 7.75 5.62 -5.05
N LEU A 76 8.16 4.35 -5.08
CA LEU A 76 9.56 3.96 -4.92
C LEU A 76 10.44 4.50 -6.05
N MET A 77 10.01 4.36 -7.30
CA MET A 77 10.74 4.85 -8.48
C MET A 77 11.01 6.36 -8.41
N ALA A 78 10.04 7.13 -7.91
CA ALA A 78 10.12 8.58 -7.85
C ALA A 78 10.67 9.13 -6.53
N SER A 79 10.85 8.27 -5.52
CA SER A 79 11.28 8.70 -4.17
C SER A 79 12.75 9.09 -4.06
N GLY A 80 13.62 8.56 -4.92
CA GLY A 80 15.07 8.65 -4.77
C GLY A 80 15.65 7.80 -3.63
N LEU A 81 14.83 6.94 -2.99
CA LEU A 81 15.25 6.03 -1.94
C LEU A 81 15.79 4.71 -2.51
N ASN A 82 16.24 3.80 -1.64
CA ASN A 82 16.84 2.54 -2.08
C ASN A 82 15.82 1.60 -2.75
N GLY A 83 15.89 1.46 -4.08
CA GLY A 83 15.07 0.55 -4.87
C GLY A 83 15.61 -0.89 -4.97
N GLN A 84 16.85 -1.16 -4.51
CA GLN A 84 17.43 -2.51 -4.52
C GLN A 84 16.94 -3.35 -3.34
N ARG A 85 16.62 -2.67 -2.23
CA ARG A 85 16.10 -3.29 -1.01
C ARG A 85 14.92 -2.48 -0.51
N PHE A 86 13.74 -3.05 -0.53
CA PHE A 86 12.53 -2.44 0.02
C PHE A 86 11.60 -3.50 0.60
N ALA A 87 10.75 -3.08 1.52
CA ALA A 87 9.72 -3.91 2.11
C ALA A 87 8.40 -3.14 2.19
N PHE A 88 7.32 -3.76 1.71
CA PHE A 88 5.98 -3.26 1.87
C PHE A 88 5.36 -3.78 3.16
N GLN A 89 4.88 -2.87 4.00
CA GLN A 89 4.38 -3.14 5.35
C GLN A 89 2.84 -3.18 5.43
N GLY A 90 2.14 -2.93 4.32
CA GLY A 90 0.68 -2.80 4.33
C GLY A 90 0.22 -1.55 5.06
N TYR A 91 -0.78 -1.69 5.95
CA TYR A 91 -1.26 -0.64 6.84
C TYR A 91 -0.55 -0.73 8.20
N LEU A 92 -0.20 0.43 8.75
CA LEU A 92 0.33 0.49 10.12
C LEU A 92 -0.80 0.53 11.16
N PRO A 93 -0.50 0.20 12.45
CA PRO A 93 -1.50 0.14 13.51
C PRO A 93 -2.33 1.42 13.65
N HIS A 94 -3.63 1.24 13.98
CA HIS A 94 -4.56 2.35 14.22
C HIS A 94 -4.27 3.07 15.54
N ASP A 95 -3.92 2.31 16.57
CA ASP A 95 -3.56 2.87 17.86
C ASP A 95 -2.29 3.73 17.76
N THR A 96 -2.29 4.87 18.41
CA THR A 96 -1.20 5.86 18.33
C THR A 96 0.08 5.33 18.96
N HIS A 97 -0.01 4.59 20.06
CA HIS A 97 1.16 4.07 20.75
C HIS A 97 1.79 2.92 19.95
N GLU A 98 0.98 1.98 19.47
CA GLU A 98 1.42 0.87 18.62
C GLU A 98 2.01 1.38 17.30
N ARG A 99 1.37 2.38 16.67
CA ARG A 99 1.87 3.01 15.45
C ARG A 99 3.24 3.66 15.65
N THR A 100 3.41 4.40 16.76
CA THR A 100 4.69 5.02 17.11
C THR A 100 5.78 3.97 17.34
N ALA A 101 5.47 2.90 18.05
CA ALA A 101 6.39 1.79 18.26
C ALA A 101 6.78 1.12 16.93
N LYS A 102 5.80 0.87 16.06
CA LYS A 102 6.04 0.28 14.72
C LYS A 102 6.91 1.19 13.85
N LEU A 103 6.66 2.49 13.81
CA LEU A 103 7.48 3.46 13.06
C LEU A 103 8.94 3.44 13.50
N LYS A 104 9.21 3.44 14.81
CA LYS A 104 10.56 3.33 15.36
C LYS A 104 11.23 1.99 15.01
N GLN A 105 10.47 0.89 15.06
CA GLN A 105 10.96 -0.41 14.62
C GLN A 105 11.37 -0.38 13.14
N LEU A 106 10.51 0.15 12.26
CA LEU A 106 10.78 0.27 10.83
C LEU A 106 12.01 1.15 10.54
N GLU A 107 12.21 2.21 11.31
CA GLU A 107 13.41 3.04 11.19
C GLU A 107 14.69 2.27 11.56
N ILE A 108 14.67 1.50 12.62
CA ILE A 108 15.80 0.65 13.03
C ILE A 108 16.09 -0.40 11.96
N GLU A 109 15.06 -1.08 11.45
CA GLU A 109 15.19 -2.07 10.37
C GLU A 109 15.72 -1.43 9.08
N SER A 110 15.19 -0.26 8.71
CA SER A 110 15.65 0.49 7.55
C SER A 110 17.15 0.78 7.62
N ARG A 111 17.60 1.30 8.73
CA ARG A 111 19.03 1.61 8.97
C ARG A 111 19.91 0.36 8.95
N LYS A 112 19.50 -0.68 9.67
CA LYS A 112 20.24 -1.94 9.77
C LYS A 112 20.39 -2.65 8.43
N LEU A 113 19.33 -2.67 7.62
CA LEU A 113 19.26 -3.41 6.37
C LEU A 113 19.52 -2.53 5.13
N GLN A 114 19.67 -1.21 5.32
CA GLN A 114 19.71 -0.24 4.22
C GLN A 114 18.51 -0.43 3.27
N GLN A 115 17.30 -0.58 3.86
CA GLN A 115 16.09 -1.01 3.18
C GLN A 115 15.00 0.07 3.27
N THR A 116 14.42 0.43 2.13
CA THR A 116 13.25 1.32 2.11
C THR A 116 12.04 0.61 2.68
N GLN A 117 11.41 1.19 3.69
CA GLN A 117 10.15 0.74 4.28
C GLN A 117 8.99 1.48 3.61
N ILE A 118 8.02 0.76 3.08
CA ILE A 118 6.88 1.33 2.34
C ILE A 118 5.58 0.93 3.02
N TRP A 119 4.68 1.88 3.23
CA TRP A 119 3.33 1.58 3.73
C TRP A 119 2.29 2.50 3.10
N ILE A 120 1.04 2.12 3.23
CA ILE A 120 -0.12 2.91 2.82
C ILE A 120 -1.00 3.21 4.03
N GLU A 121 -1.81 4.25 3.89
CA GLU A 121 -2.77 4.63 4.91
C GLU A 121 -4.13 4.92 4.27
N THR A 122 -5.19 4.84 5.06
CA THR A 122 -6.51 5.32 4.64
C THR A 122 -6.47 6.84 4.50
N PRO A 123 -7.01 7.41 3.41
CA PRO A 123 -6.80 8.83 3.08
C PRO A 123 -7.15 9.83 4.18
N TYR A 124 -8.17 9.53 5.02
CA TYR A 124 -8.58 10.40 6.12
C TYR A 124 -7.60 10.41 7.31
N ARG A 125 -6.59 9.49 7.33
CA ARG A 125 -5.58 9.39 8.41
C ARG A 125 -4.20 9.89 8.00
N ASN A 126 -4.03 10.40 6.79
CA ASN A 126 -2.72 10.82 6.28
C ASN A 126 -2.07 11.90 7.14
N THR A 127 -2.84 12.88 7.60
CA THR A 127 -2.33 13.95 8.47
C THR A 127 -1.79 13.38 9.79
N ALA A 128 -2.57 12.54 10.45
CA ALA A 128 -2.17 11.89 11.69
C ALA A 128 -0.95 10.95 11.49
N MET A 129 -0.86 10.25 10.35
CA MET A 129 0.30 9.42 10.01
C MET A 129 1.55 10.26 9.80
N LEU A 130 1.48 11.35 9.02
CA LEU A 130 2.62 12.24 8.82
C LEU A 130 3.08 12.86 10.14
N MET A 131 2.15 13.31 10.99
CA MET A 131 2.52 13.86 12.31
C MET A 131 3.17 12.79 13.20
N ALA A 132 2.70 11.55 13.15
CA ALA A 132 3.35 10.45 13.86
C ALA A 132 4.80 10.23 13.38
N CYS A 133 5.04 10.27 12.06
CA CYS A 133 6.41 10.19 11.50
C CYS A 133 7.29 11.37 11.98
N ILE A 134 6.80 12.60 11.84
CA ILE A 134 7.52 13.82 12.23
C ILE A 134 7.90 13.81 13.72
N ASN A 135 7.02 13.28 14.58
CA ASN A 135 7.19 13.29 16.03
C ASN A 135 8.02 12.12 16.56
N SER A 136 8.11 11.00 15.82
CA SER A 136 8.72 9.77 16.32
C SER A 136 10.01 9.36 15.65
N LEU A 137 10.26 9.80 14.41
CA LEU A 137 11.44 9.41 13.64
C LEU A 137 12.60 10.39 13.84
N ALA A 138 13.82 9.90 13.58
CA ALA A 138 15.04 10.67 13.70
C ALA A 138 15.11 11.81 12.66
N PRO A 139 15.63 12.98 13.01
CA PRO A 139 15.63 14.16 12.13
C PRO A 139 16.27 13.96 10.76
N GLN A 140 17.26 13.08 10.65
CA GLN A 140 18.01 12.79 9.44
C GLN A 140 17.37 11.73 8.55
N SER A 141 16.42 10.94 9.06
CA SER A 141 15.72 9.92 8.29
C SER A 141 14.94 10.57 7.15
N LEU A 142 15.01 9.96 5.97
CA LEU A 142 14.32 10.44 4.78
C LEU A 142 12.91 9.85 4.71
N LEU A 143 11.93 10.70 4.52
CA LEU A 143 10.55 10.30 4.29
C LEU A 143 10.07 10.85 2.96
N CYS A 144 9.57 9.97 2.10
CA CYS A 144 8.89 10.33 0.87
C CYS A 144 7.37 10.16 1.02
N LEU A 145 6.62 11.13 0.51
CA LEU A 145 5.19 11.04 0.32
C LEU A 145 4.90 11.02 -1.19
N GLY A 146 4.26 9.97 -1.67
CA GLY A 146 3.67 9.89 -3.00
C GLY A 146 2.16 10.03 -2.89
N VAL A 147 1.63 11.19 -3.25
CA VAL A 147 0.22 11.58 -3.09
C VAL A 147 -0.44 11.65 -4.45
N ASP A 148 -1.64 11.09 -4.59
CA ASP A 148 -2.44 11.09 -5.84
C ASP A 148 -1.64 10.63 -7.06
N LEU A 149 -0.80 9.61 -6.90
CA LEU A 149 0.07 9.11 -7.97
C LEU A 149 -0.74 8.81 -9.24
N SER A 150 -0.21 9.27 -10.38
CA SER A 150 -0.84 9.19 -11.71
C SER A 150 -2.06 10.11 -11.93
N LEU A 151 -2.41 10.97 -11.00
CA LEU A 151 -3.47 11.96 -11.17
C LEU A 151 -2.86 13.36 -11.49
N PRO A 152 -3.63 14.30 -12.07
CA PRO A 152 -3.15 15.67 -12.29
C PRO A 152 -2.74 16.42 -11.00
N SER A 153 -3.25 15.98 -9.85
CA SER A 153 -2.91 16.49 -8.51
C SER A 153 -1.72 15.78 -7.87
N GLU A 154 -0.99 14.96 -8.63
CA GLU A 154 0.16 14.20 -8.11
C GLU A 154 1.17 15.10 -7.39
N MET A 155 1.62 14.64 -6.24
CA MET A 155 2.72 15.24 -5.50
C MET A 155 3.65 14.16 -4.99
N ILE A 156 4.93 14.23 -5.37
CA ILE A 156 5.96 13.34 -4.85
C ILE A 156 7.03 14.21 -4.21
N THR A 157 7.28 13.99 -2.93
CA THR A 157 8.24 14.81 -2.18
C THR A 157 8.99 13.95 -1.19
N THR A 158 10.33 13.98 -1.30
CA THR A 158 11.25 13.34 -0.35
C THR A 158 12.00 14.40 0.42
N LEU A 159 11.87 14.39 1.74
CA LEU A 159 12.55 15.31 2.64
C LEU A 159 13.07 14.56 3.87
N SER A 160 14.04 15.17 4.56
CA SER A 160 14.38 14.73 5.91
C SER A 160 13.19 14.96 6.87
N ILE A 161 13.12 14.20 7.95
CA ILE A 161 12.11 14.42 9.00
C ILE A 161 12.26 15.84 9.58
N ALA A 162 13.48 16.37 9.69
CA ALA A 162 13.71 17.74 10.13
C ALA A 162 13.05 18.77 9.20
N ASP A 163 13.10 18.55 7.88
CA ASP A 163 12.51 19.47 6.91
C ASP A 163 10.98 19.27 6.77
N TRP A 164 10.50 18.05 6.94
CA TRP A 164 9.06 17.81 7.08
C TRP A 164 8.48 18.55 8.29
N ARG A 165 9.19 18.58 9.43
CA ARG A 165 8.79 19.31 10.63
C ARG A 165 8.73 20.81 10.41
N LYS A 166 9.65 21.37 9.62
CA LYS A 166 9.60 22.80 9.24
C LYS A 166 8.43 23.11 8.33
N ARG A 167 8.20 22.22 7.33
CA ARG A 167 7.12 22.41 6.35
C ARG A 167 5.74 22.24 6.96
N TYR A 168 5.59 21.30 7.90
CA TYR A 168 4.33 20.97 8.56
C TYR A 168 4.52 20.97 10.09
N PRO A 169 4.51 22.14 10.72
CA PRO A 169 4.77 22.28 12.16
C PRO A 169 3.64 21.72 13.03
N ASN A 170 2.45 21.54 12.48
CA ASN A 170 1.28 21.00 13.18
C ASN A 170 0.31 20.32 12.18
N GLU A 171 -0.71 19.66 12.73
CA GLU A 171 -1.69 18.91 11.93
C GLU A 171 -2.52 19.81 10.98
N ALA A 172 -2.85 21.01 11.40
CA ALA A 172 -3.60 21.97 10.57
C ALA A 172 -2.82 22.34 9.29
N ALA A 173 -1.48 22.45 9.37
CA ALA A 173 -0.65 22.70 8.21
C ALA A 173 -0.66 21.54 7.20
N CYS A 174 -0.97 20.31 7.65
CA CYS A 174 -1.06 19.11 6.80
C CYS A 174 -2.43 18.92 6.14
N ALA A 175 -3.40 19.82 6.33
CA ALA A 175 -4.79 19.64 5.88
C ALA A 175 -4.92 19.33 4.38
N SER A 176 -3.99 19.82 3.55
CA SER A 176 -3.95 19.54 2.11
C SER A 176 -3.68 18.07 1.75
N LEU A 177 -3.25 17.24 2.70
CA LEU A 177 -3.02 15.79 2.52
C LEU A 177 -4.25 14.96 2.89
N GLN A 178 -5.23 15.55 3.56
CA GLN A 178 -6.41 14.83 4.01
C GLN A 178 -7.26 14.36 2.82
N ASN A 179 -7.75 13.13 2.92
CA ASN A 179 -8.60 12.47 1.92
C ASN A 179 -7.95 12.26 0.54
N ARG A 180 -6.62 12.29 0.46
CA ARG A 180 -5.86 12.02 -0.77
C ARG A 180 -5.13 10.68 -0.66
N PRO A 181 -5.26 9.76 -1.63
CA PRO A 181 -4.48 8.52 -1.65
C PRO A 181 -2.98 8.79 -1.52
N THR A 182 -2.35 8.17 -0.52
CA THR A 182 -0.93 8.46 -0.22
C THR A 182 -0.17 7.17 0.08
N VAL A 183 1.02 7.04 -0.49
CA VAL A 183 2.03 6.06 -0.12
C VAL A 183 3.16 6.76 0.63
N PHE A 184 3.64 6.13 1.69
CA PHE A 184 4.73 6.61 2.54
C PHE A 184 5.94 5.70 2.36
N LEU A 185 7.13 6.28 2.23
CA LEU A 185 8.38 5.55 2.08
C LEU A 185 9.45 6.16 2.99
N LEU A 186 10.09 5.32 3.79
CA LEU A 186 11.10 5.68 4.79
C LEU A 186 12.44 5.02 4.47
N LEU A 187 13.52 5.81 4.50
CA LEU A 187 14.90 5.31 4.52
C LEU A 187 15.68 6.04 5.63
N ALA A 188 16.31 5.26 6.54
CA ALA A 188 17.06 5.79 7.68
C ALA A 188 18.56 5.47 7.61
#